data_5709c8d859a53149ba7f5c58b3ced8da
#
_entry.id   5709c8d859a53149ba7f5c58b3ced8da
#
_cell.length_a   1.000
_cell.length_b   1.000
_cell.length_c   1.000
_cell.angle_alpha   90.00
_cell.angle_beta   90.00
_cell.angle_gamma   90.00
#
_symmetry.space_group_name_H-M   'P 1'
#
loop_
_entity.id
_entity.type
_entity.pdbx_description
1 polymer ?
#
loop_
_entity_poly.entity_id
_entity_poly.type
_entity_poly.pdbx_seq_one_letter_code
_entity_poly.pdbx_strand_id
1 'polypeptide(L)'
;MCSSDLSKENIYEDLYNEFEGDMDNWHMEIDKDGTIRFKEPEVFFDMGESELKTQFKDILDSFFTRYINVIYTNYKDKVTEIRIEGHTSSEWEEGADTKTAYFKNMELSQDRTRNVLEYVMNMESLSEYENWLIDNITANGMSYSHRIYKDNVEDKDASRRVEFRVITNSEETINEIIDNYKE
;
A
#
# COMPACT_ATOMS: atom_id res chain seq x y z
N MET A 1 -13.37 -22.30 -9.77
CA MET A 1 -12.77 -20.98 -9.62
C MET A 1 -13.84 -20.05 -9.06
N CYS A 2 -13.61 -19.49 -7.90
CA CYS A 2 -14.59 -18.58 -7.27
C CYS A 2 -14.53 -17.23 -8.00
N SER A 3 -15.64 -16.51 -8.08
CA SER A 3 -15.74 -15.19 -8.76
C SER A 3 -14.74 -14.15 -8.19
N SER A 4 -14.30 -14.33 -6.93
CA SER A 4 -13.33 -13.51 -6.24
C SER A 4 -11.89 -13.67 -6.75
N ASP A 5 -11.49 -14.91 -7.08
CA ASP A 5 -10.15 -15.19 -7.61
C ASP A 5 -9.99 -14.55 -9.00
N LEU A 6 -11.03 -14.60 -9.82
CA LEU A 6 -11.03 -14.03 -11.16
C LEU A 6 -10.91 -12.48 -11.15
N SER A 7 -11.50 -11.82 -10.16
CA SER A 7 -11.41 -10.36 -10.05
C SER A 7 -10.01 -9.89 -9.64
N LYS A 8 -9.36 -10.59 -8.72
CA LYS A 8 -7.98 -10.29 -8.29
C LYS A 8 -6.96 -10.62 -9.37
N GLU A 9 -7.12 -11.75 -10.05
CA GLU A 9 -6.27 -12.14 -11.17
C GLU A 9 -6.32 -11.11 -12.30
N ASN A 10 -7.51 -10.60 -12.64
CA ASN A 10 -7.67 -9.54 -13.62
C ASN A 10 -7.04 -8.21 -13.18
N ILE A 11 -7.21 -7.81 -11.89
CA ILE A 11 -6.56 -6.59 -11.34
C ILE A 11 -5.03 -6.73 -11.42
N TYR A 12 -4.50 -7.89 -11.03
CA TYR A 12 -3.07 -8.16 -11.15
C TYR A 12 -2.58 -8.02 -12.59
N GLU A 13 -3.25 -8.66 -13.55
CA GLU A 13 -2.85 -8.63 -14.96
C GLU A 13 -2.90 -7.21 -15.53
N ASP A 14 -3.95 -6.44 -15.26
CA ASP A 14 -4.07 -5.08 -15.74
C ASP A 14 -3.01 -4.14 -15.12
N LEU A 15 -2.74 -4.27 -13.83
CA LEU A 15 -1.68 -3.50 -13.16
C LEU A 15 -0.29 -3.92 -13.63
N TYR A 16 -0.06 -5.22 -13.83
CA TYR A 16 1.21 -5.72 -14.35
C TYR A 16 1.49 -5.18 -15.74
N ASN A 17 0.51 -5.29 -16.65
CA ASN A 17 0.64 -4.77 -18.02
C ASN A 17 0.88 -3.26 -18.06
N GLU A 18 0.27 -2.51 -17.13
CA GLU A 18 0.45 -1.05 -17.04
C GLU A 18 1.85 -0.66 -16.57
N PHE A 19 2.43 -1.43 -15.60
CA PHE A 19 3.62 -1.00 -14.87
C PHE A 19 4.87 -1.85 -15.09
N GLU A 20 4.83 -2.96 -15.87
CA GLU A 20 5.98 -3.86 -16.03
C GLU A 20 7.27 -3.14 -16.48
N GLY A 21 7.14 -2.09 -17.30
CA GLY A 21 8.27 -1.30 -17.78
C GLY A 21 8.89 -0.35 -16.75
N ASP A 22 8.19 -0.08 -15.64
CA ASP A 22 8.61 0.89 -14.62
C ASP A 22 9.08 0.21 -13.32
N MET A 23 8.74 -1.08 -13.13
CA MET A 23 8.93 -1.79 -11.86
C MET A 23 10.36 -1.74 -11.33
N ASP A 24 11.35 -1.99 -12.18
CA ASP A 24 12.76 -1.97 -11.79
C ASP A 24 13.22 -0.56 -11.39
N ASN A 25 12.81 0.45 -12.17
CA ASN A 25 13.21 1.84 -11.94
C ASN A 25 12.60 2.44 -10.66
N TRP A 26 11.43 1.95 -10.27
CA TRP A 26 10.69 2.44 -9.10
C TRP A 26 10.85 1.54 -7.87
N HIS A 27 11.70 0.53 -7.92
CA HIS A 27 11.84 -0.47 -6.84
C HIS A 27 10.50 -1.05 -6.40
N MET A 28 9.63 -1.33 -7.39
CA MET A 28 8.25 -1.73 -7.21
C MET A 28 8.05 -3.21 -7.53
N GLU A 29 7.19 -3.87 -6.77
CA GLU A 29 6.68 -5.21 -7.05
C GLU A 29 5.15 -5.20 -7.05
N ILE A 30 4.57 -6.12 -7.81
CA ILE A 30 3.13 -6.36 -7.83
C ILE A 30 2.87 -7.80 -7.43
N ASP A 31 2.20 -8.00 -6.31
CA ASP A 31 1.80 -9.32 -5.84
C ASP A 31 0.58 -9.83 -6.62
N LYS A 32 0.37 -11.14 -6.65
CA LYS A 32 -0.73 -11.77 -7.39
C LYS A 32 -2.14 -11.37 -6.92
N ASP A 33 -2.27 -10.79 -5.75
CA ASP A 33 -3.52 -10.22 -5.25
C ASP A 33 -3.76 -8.77 -5.69
N GLY A 34 -2.87 -8.23 -6.55
CA GLY A 34 -2.92 -6.84 -7.03
C GLY A 34 -2.31 -5.82 -6.07
N THR A 35 -1.71 -6.26 -4.96
CA THR A 35 -0.99 -5.35 -4.05
C THR A 35 0.29 -4.85 -4.71
N ILE A 36 0.44 -3.54 -4.77
CA ILE A 36 1.66 -2.88 -5.25
C ILE A 36 2.53 -2.54 -4.05
N ARG A 37 3.78 -2.95 -4.10
CA ARG A 37 4.76 -2.76 -3.04
C ARG A 37 5.94 -1.94 -3.52
N PHE A 38 6.21 -0.83 -2.84
CA PHE A 38 7.43 -0.04 -3.02
C PHE A 38 8.43 -0.42 -1.93
N LYS A 39 9.59 -0.91 -2.36
CA LYS A 39 10.71 -1.30 -1.51
C LYS A 39 11.73 -0.16 -1.41
N GLU A 40 12.72 -0.32 -0.51
CA GLU A 40 13.79 0.65 -0.32
C GLU A 40 13.30 2.03 0.16
N PRO A 41 12.70 2.10 1.35
CA PRO A 41 12.11 3.33 1.87
C PRO A 41 13.10 4.48 2.05
N GLU A 42 14.41 4.23 2.05
CA GLU A 42 15.45 5.25 2.05
C GLU A 42 15.42 6.11 0.77
N VAL A 43 14.88 5.57 -0.32
CA VAL A 43 14.63 6.30 -1.57
C VAL A 43 13.44 7.24 -1.42
N PHE A 44 12.50 6.92 -0.54
CA PHE A 44 11.22 7.60 -0.40
C PHE A 44 11.16 8.56 0.79
N PHE A 45 11.85 8.22 1.88
CA PHE A 45 11.89 8.99 3.13
C PHE A 45 13.31 8.99 3.69
N ASP A 46 13.68 10.02 4.42
CA ASP A 46 14.89 9.98 5.24
C ASP A 46 14.67 9.13 6.49
N MET A 47 15.75 8.64 7.09
CA MET A 47 15.68 7.76 8.26
C MET A 47 14.97 8.46 9.42
N GLY A 48 13.91 7.82 9.93
CA GLY A 48 13.10 8.37 11.02
C GLY A 48 12.17 9.52 10.61
N GLU A 49 12.19 9.94 9.35
CA GLU A 49 11.38 11.04 8.86
C GLU A 49 10.15 10.53 8.09
N SER A 50 9.13 11.38 8.01
CA SER A 50 7.88 11.10 7.30
C SER A 50 7.67 12.00 6.08
N GLU A 51 8.53 12.98 5.86
CA GLU A 51 8.46 13.84 4.68
C GLU A 51 8.87 13.09 3.42
N LEU A 52 8.06 13.24 2.36
CA LEU A 52 8.32 12.62 1.06
C LEU A 52 9.51 13.27 0.38
N LYS A 53 10.49 12.48 -0.02
CA LYS A 53 11.60 12.92 -0.86
C LYS A 53 11.11 13.25 -2.27
N THR A 54 11.80 14.16 -2.95
CA THR A 54 11.48 14.56 -4.33
C THR A 54 11.36 13.36 -5.26
N GLN A 55 12.29 12.41 -5.15
CA GLN A 55 12.27 11.19 -5.97
C GLN A 55 10.98 10.39 -5.80
N PHE A 56 10.44 10.28 -4.58
CA PHE A 56 9.18 9.57 -4.36
C PHE A 56 7.98 10.37 -4.88
N LYS A 57 8.00 11.69 -4.77
CA LYS A 57 6.97 12.56 -5.38
C LYS A 57 6.93 12.37 -6.90
N ASP A 58 8.08 12.35 -7.57
CA ASP A 58 8.19 12.13 -9.01
C ASP A 58 7.64 10.75 -9.42
N ILE A 59 7.89 9.71 -8.61
CA ILE A 59 7.32 8.38 -8.81
C ILE A 59 5.79 8.43 -8.64
N LEU A 60 5.30 9.02 -7.55
CA LEU A 60 3.87 9.12 -7.28
C LEU A 60 3.11 9.88 -8.36
N ASP A 61 3.68 10.96 -8.90
CA ASP A 61 3.10 11.73 -10.00
C ASP A 61 2.86 10.86 -11.25
N SER A 62 3.82 10.00 -11.58
CA SER A 62 3.70 9.08 -12.72
C SER A 62 2.85 7.85 -12.42
N PHE A 63 2.99 7.30 -11.21
CA PHE A 63 2.36 6.05 -10.79
C PHE A 63 0.89 6.22 -10.45
N PHE A 64 0.58 7.14 -9.53
CA PHE A 64 -0.72 7.12 -8.86
C PHE A 64 -1.87 7.52 -9.80
N THR A 65 -1.64 8.44 -10.71
CA THR A 65 -2.63 8.79 -11.75
C THR A 65 -2.99 7.61 -12.64
N ARG A 66 -1.98 6.86 -13.11
CA ARG A 66 -2.17 5.66 -13.94
C ARG A 66 -2.85 4.54 -13.15
N TYR A 67 -2.41 4.34 -11.91
CA TYR A 67 -3.00 3.36 -10.98
C TYR A 67 -4.49 3.60 -10.78
N ILE A 68 -4.88 4.82 -10.43
CA ILE A 68 -6.30 5.17 -10.23
C ILE A 68 -7.08 5.05 -11.54
N ASN A 69 -6.50 5.45 -12.68
CA ASN A 69 -7.18 5.31 -13.97
C ASN A 69 -7.50 3.83 -14.29
N VAL A 70 -6.56 2.91 -14.09
CA VAL A 70 -6.79 1.46 -14.27
C VAL A 70 -7.89 0.96 -13.33
N ILE A 71 -7.80 1.28 -12.04
CA ILE A 71 -8.76 0.81 -11.04
C ILE A 71 -10.15 1.40 -11.26
N TYR A 72 -10.24 2.70 -11.45
CA TYR A 72 -11.53 3.38 -11.66
C TYR A 72 -12.22 2.92 -12.94
N THR A 73 -11.50 2.85 -14.05
CA THR A 73 -12.10 2.51 -15.36
C THR A 73 -12.63 1.08 -15.37
N ASN A 74 -11.89 0.13 -14.81
CA ASN A 74 -12.20 -1.30 -14.95
C ASN A 74 -12.92 -1.90 -13.72
N TYR A 75 -12.76 -1.28 -12.52
CA TYR A 75 -13.13 -1.94 -11.26
C TYR A 75 -13.89 -1.08 -10.26
N LYS A 76 -14.21 0.20 -10.55
CA LYS A 76 -14.83 1.13 -9.58
C LYS A 76 -16.05 0.57 -8.83
N ASP A 77 -16.87 -0.24 -9.52
CA ASP A 77 -18.10 -0.80 -8.95
C ASP A 77 -17.84 -2.07 -8.10
N LYS A 78 -16.61 -2.56 -8.08
CA LYS A 78 -16.18 -3.73 -7.31
C LYS A 78 -15.25 -3.36 -6.16
N VAL A 79 -14.61 -2.20 -6.23
CA VAL A 79 -13.67 -1.72 -5.22
C VAL A 79 -14.45 -1.10 -4.07
N THR A 80 -14.12 -1.55 -2.85
CA THR A 80 -14.67 -0.99 -1.61
C THR A 80 -13.64 -0.14 -0.87
N GLU A 81 -12.34 -0.39 -1.11
CA GLU A 81 -11.28 0.40 -0.50
C GLU A 81 -10.01 0.37 -1.34
N ILE A 82 -9.34 1.52 -1.47
CA ILE A 82 -7.93 1.64 -1.84
C ILE A 82 -7.17 1.99 -0.57
N ARG A 83 -6.22 1.14 -0.18
CA ARG A 83 -5.51 1.29 1.07
C ARG A 83 -4.03 1.57 0.84
N ILE A 84 -3.53 2.66 1.43
CA ILE A 84 -2.11 2.95 1.54
C ILE A 84 -1.63 2.40 2.87
N GLU A 85 -0.71 1.43 2.86
CA GLU A 85 -0.15 0.84 4.07
C GLU A 85 1.34 1.19 4.21
N GLY A 86 1.72 1.70 5.38
CA GLY A 86 3.11 1.98 5.74
C GLY A 86 3.62 0.96 6.75
N HIS A 87 4.71 0.29 6.42
CA HIS A 87 5.34 -0.73 7.24
C HIS A 87 6.74 -0.31 7.65
N THR A 88 7.15 -0.69 8.87
CA THR A 88 8.49 -0.46 9.39
C THR A 88 9.17 -1.79 9.75
N SER A 89 10.48 -1.75 10.00
CA SER A 89 11.18 -2.83 10.70
C SER A 89 10.98 -2.72 12.20
N SER A 90 11.39 -3.74 12.95
CA SER A 90 11.35 -3.72 14.41
C SER A 90 12.41 -2.81 15.04
N GLU A 91 13.27 -2.20 14.23
CA GLU A 91 14.31 -1.30 14.71
C GLU A 91 13.76 0.01 15.21
N TRP A 92 14.39 0.48 16.28
CA TRP A 92 14.24 1.82 16.85
C TRP A 92 15.56 2.22 17.52
N GLU A 93 15.57 3.25 18.35
CA GLU A 93 16.75 3.70 19.08
C GLU A 93 17.31 2.63 20.01
N GLU A 94 18.64 2.61 20.19
CA GLU A 94 19.33 1.69 21.09
C GLU A 94 18.79 1.83 22.53
N GLY A 95 18.41 0.71 23.14
CA GLY A 95 17.87 0.66 24.49
C GLY A 95 16.35 0.88 24.61
N ALA A 96 15.63 1.13 23.52
CA ALA A 96 14.19 1.19 23.56
C ALA A 96 13.60 -0.20 23.86
N ASP A 97 12.62 -0.26 24.78
CA ASP A 97 11.86 -1.49 24.99
C ASP A 97 10.91 -1.76 23.82
N THR A 98 10.48 -3.02 23.68
CA THR A 98 9.64 -3.48 22.54
C THR A 98 8.37 -2.67 22.37
N LYS A 99 7.72 -2.27 23.48
CA LYS A 99 6.47 -1.52 23.43
C LYS A 99 6.70 -0.07 22.98
N THR A 100 7.76 0.56 23.47
CA THR A 100 8.18 1.90 23.04
C THR A 100 8.52 1.89 21.54
N ALA A 101 9.35 0.93 21.10
CA ALA A 101 9.69 0.77 19.69
C ALA A 101 8.43 0.57 18.81
N TYR A 102 7.46 -0.25 19.27
CA TYR A 102 6.22 -0.48 18.54
C TYR A 102 5.41 0.81 18.32
N PHE A 103 5.20 1.59 19.39
CA PHE A 103 4.40 2.82 19.28
C PHE A 103 5.11 3.91 18.47
N LYS A 104 6.43 4.02 18.59
CA LYS A 104 7.20 4.97 17.80
C LYS A 104 7.19 4.61 16.29
N ASN A 105 7.33 3.34 15.98
CA ASN A 105 7.16 2.85 14.61
C ASN A 105 5.70 3.00 14.10
N MET A 106 4.70 2.89 14.98
CA MET A 106 3.31 3.15 14.65
C MET A 106 3.11 4.63 14.26
N GLU A 107 3.59 5.56 15.08
CA GLU A 107 3.55 6.99 14.81
C GLU A 107 4.21 7.31 13.47
N LEU A 108 5.44 6.84 13.25
CA LEU A 108 6.19 7.05 12.02
C LEU A 108 5.46 6.49 10.78
N SER A 109 4.94 5.27 10.87
CA SER A 109 4.23 4.65 9.74
C SER A 109 2.91 5.35 9.41
N GLN A 110 2.18 5.82 10.43
CA GLN A 110 0.96 6.62 10.24
C GLN A 110 1.26 7.97 9.60
N ASP A 111 2.29 8.66 10.05
CA ASP A 111 2.68 9.96 9.48
C ASP A 111 3.13 9.81 8.03
N ARG A 112 3.89 8.77 7.70
CA ARG A 112 4.32 8.47 6.31
C ARG A 112 3.13 8.23 5.39
N THR A 113 2.20 7.37 5.78
CA THR A 113 1.01 7.07 4.95
C THR A 113 0.06 8.25 4.83
N ARG A 114 -0.10 9.03 5.90
CA ARG A 114 -0.87 10.28 5.84
C ARG A 114 -0.24 11.28 4.85
N ASN A 115 1.07 11.46 4.89
CA ASN A 115 1.76 12.37 3.98
C ASN A 115 1.69 11.90 2.52
N VAL A 116 1.75 10.59 2.26
CA VAL A 116 1.49 10.03 0.92
C VAL A 116 0.07 10.33 0.48
N LEU A 117 -0.93 10.06 1.33
CA LEU A 117 -2.34 10.33 1.03
C LEU A 117 -2.57 11.83 0.72
N GLU A 118 -2.05 12.71 1.58
CA GLU A 118 -2.18 14.15 1.38
C GLU A 118 -1.55 14.60 0.05
N TYR A 119 -0.37 14.06 -0.27
CA TYR A 119 0.30 14.36 -1.52
C TYR A 119 -0.53 13.95 -2.74
N VAL A 120 -0.96 12.68 -2.80
CA VAL A 120 -1.69 12.18 -3.97
C VAL A 120 -3.08 12.81 -4.11
N MET A 121 -3.76 13.12 -3.02
CA MET A 121 -5.07 13.78 -3.06
C MET A 121 -5.00 15.25 -3.52
N ASN A 122 -3.82 15.88 -3.48
CA ASN A 122 -3.61 17.24 -4.00
C ASN A 122 -3.09 17.25 -5.45
N MET A 123 -2.95 16.09 -6.11
CA MET A 123 -2.54 16.03 -7.51
C MET A 123 -3.67 16.52 -8.44
N GLU A 124 -3.38 17.51 -9.26
CA GLU A 124 -4.36 18.09 -10.21
C GLU A 124 -4.89 17.03 -11.21
N SER A 125 -4.04 16.06 -11.57
CA SER A 125 -4.39 14.95 -12.46
C SER A 125 -5.48 14.00 -11.91
N LEU A 126 -5.77 14.07 -10.62
CA LEU A 126 -6.77 13.24 -9.94
C LEU A 126 -8.08 13.96 -9.66
N SER A 127 -8.22 15.23 -10.07
CA SER A 127 -9.39 16.05 -9.76
C SER A 127 -10.72 15.45 -10.23
N GLU A 128 -10.72 14.70 -11.34
CA GLU A 128 -11.92 14.01 -11.83
C GLU A 128 -12.33 12.79 -10.96
N TYR A 129 -11.40 12.22 -10.19
CA TYR A 129 -11.63 11.09 -9.31
C TYR A 129 -11.83 11.49 -7.84
N GLU A 130 -11.71 12.78 -7.49
CA GLU A 130 -11.65 13.27 -6.12
C GLU A 130 -12.79 12.74 -5.23
N ASN A 131 -14.04 12.86 -5.67
CA ASN A 131 -15.18 12.40 -4.88
C ASN A 131 -15.15 10.88 -4.65
N TRP A 132 -14.81 10.11 -5.70
CA TRP A 132 -14.71 8.66 -5.58
C TRP A 132 -13.55 8.26 -4.66
N LEU A 133 -12.41 8.95 -4.74
CA LEU A 133 -11.27 8.72 -3.86
C LEU A 133 -11.62 9.01 -2.41
N ILE A 134 -12.28 10.14 -2.11
CA ILE A 134 -12.71 10.48 -0.73
C ILE A 134 -13.56 9.35 -0.12
N ASP A 135 -14.42 8.72 -0.91
CA ASP A 135 -15.29 7.65 -0.44
C ASP A 135 -14.57 6.29 -0.29
N ASN A 136 -13.41 6.10 -0.97
CA ASN A 136 -12.82 4.76 -1.10
C ASN A 136 -11.34 4.67 -0.71
N ILE A 137 -10.63 5.78 -0.37
CA ILE A 137 -9.21 5.72 -0.05
C ILE A 137 -8.95 5.85 1.45
N THR A 138 -8.02 5.04 1.97
CA THR A 138 -7.54 5.13 3.36
C THR A 138 -6.02 5.08 3.44
N ALA A 139 -5.48 5.54 4.57
CA ALA A 139 -4.05 5.46 4.88
C ALA A 139 -3.85 4.86 6.27
N ASN A 140 -3.08 3.78 6.33
CA ASN A 140 -2.90 2.96 7.53
C ASN A 140 -1.43 2.75 7.86
N GLY A 141 -1.00 3.20 9.02
CA GLY A 141 0.30 2.85 9.58
C GLY A 141 0.23 1.50 10.28
N MET A 142 1.13 0.59 9.92
CA MET A 142 1.13 -0.81 10.37
C MET A 142 2.22 -1.08 11.42
N SER A 143 3.07 -0.09 11.75
CA SER A 143 4.27 -0.36 12.56
C SER A 143 5.08 -1.51 11.98
N TYR A 144 5.59 -2.40 12.81
CA TYR A 144 6.24 -3.65 12.38
C TYR A 144 5.37 -4.89 12.63
N SER A 145 4.02 -4.75 12.61
CA SER A 145 3.12 -5.90 12.84
C SER A 145 3.17 -6.94 11.71
N HIS A 146 3.53 -6.54 10.49
CA HIS A 146 3.61 -7.40 9.32
C HIS A 146 5.04 -7.46 8.75
N ARG A 147 5.99 -7.88 9.61
CA ARG A 147 7.40 -8.05 9.23
C ARG A 147 7.57 -9.13 8.19
N ILE A 148 8.53 -8.92 7.30
CA ILE A 148 8.97 -9.93 6.34
C ILE A 148 10.16 -10.69 6.95
N TYR A 149 10.15 -12.01 6.79
CA TYR A 149 11.19 -12.89 7.31
C TYR A 149 11.85 -13.65 6.17
N LYS A 150 13.17 -13.78 6.27
CA LYS A 150 13.98 -14.65 5.41
C LYS A 150 14.79 -15.57 6.32
N ASP A 151 14.70 -16.88 6.10
CA ASP A 151 15.37 -17.91 6.92
C ASP A 151 15.10 -17.75 8.44
N ASN A 152 13.87 -17.43 8.82
CA ASN A 152 13.40 -17.15 10.19
C ASN A 152 14.03 -15.92 10.86
N VAL A 153 14.75 -15.08 10.12
CA VAL A 153 15.27 -13.79 10.57
C VAL A 153 14.49 -12.67 9.91
N GLU A 154 14.16 -11.60 10.65
CA GLU A 154 13.53 -10.44 10.06
C GLU A 154 14.43 -9.86 8.95
N ASP A 155 13.88 -9.77 7.75
CA ASP A 155 14.43 -8.96 6.68
C ASP A 155 13.96 -7.51 6.88
N LYS A 156 14.81 -6.71 7.50
CA LYS A 156 14.46 -5.35 7.90
C LYS A 156 14.25 -4.42 6.72
N ASP A 157 15.00 -4.63 5.65
CA ASP A 157 14.88 -3.83 4.43
C ASP A 157 13.56 -4.14 3.71
N ALA A 158 13.23 -5.40 3.55
CA ALA A 158 11.95 -5.81 3.00
C ALA A 158 10.76 -5.46 3.90
N SER A 159 10.96 -5.42 5.23
CA SER A 159 9.92 -5.05 6.20
C SER A 159 9.57 -3.55 6.11
N ARG A 160 10.52 -2.70 5.76
CA ARG A 160 10.32 -1.26 5.52
C ARG A 160 9.81 -1.03 4.11
N ARG A 161 8.51 -0.73 3.96
CA ARG A 161 7.88 -0.57 2.64
C ARG A 161 6.60 0.26 2.70
N VAL A 162 6.16 0.70 1.54
CA VAL A 162 4.82 1.26 1.33
C VAL A 162 4.07 0.33 0.37
N GLU A 163 2.83 -0.01 0.72
CA GLU A 163 1.95 -0.83 -0.10
C GLU A 163 0.69 -0.05 -0.51
N PHE A 164 0.24 -0.29 -1.75
CA PHE A 164 -1.06 0.14 -2.25
C PHE A 164 -1.89 -1.10 -2.52
N ARG A 165 -3.01 -1.23 -1.81
CA ARG A 165 -3.88 -2.41 -1.89
C ARG A 165 -5.26 -2.04 -2.38
N VAL A 166 -5.81 -2.88 -3.25
CA VAL A 166 -7.21 -2.79 -3.69
C VAL A 166 -8.02 -3.84 -2.94
N ILE A 167 -9.01 -3.39 -2.19
CA ILE A 167 -9.97 -4.26 -1.49
C ILE A 167 -11.28 -4.26 -2.29
N THR A 168 -11.80 -5.43 -2.57
CA THR A 168 -13.01 -5.59 -3.38
C THR A 168 -14.16 -6.19 -2.55
N ASN A 169 -15.39 -5.94 -2.96
CA ASN A 169 -16.60 -6.49 -2.32
C ASN A 169 -16.62 -8.03 -2.27
N SER A 170 -15.88 -8.71 -3.12
CA SER A 170 -15.75 -10.17 -3.06
C SER A 170 -14.99 -10.66 -1.81
N GLU A 171 -14.08 -9.85 -1.25
CA GLU A 171 -13.42 -10.16 0.01
C GLU A 171 -14.36 -10.01 1.21
N GLU A 172 -15.18 -8.98 1.21
CA GLU A 172 -16.19 -8.75 2.25
C GLU A 172 -17.20 -9.91 2.28
N THR A 173 -17.71 -10.33 1.13
CA THR A 173 -18.65 -11.45 1.02
C THR A 173 -18.06 -12.77 1.54
N ILE A 174 -16.79 -13.05 1.28
CA ILE A 174 -16.11 -14.26 1.79
C ILE A 174 -15.95 -14.19 3.31
N ASN A 175 -15.56 -13.05 3.85
CA ASN A 175 -15.39 -12.87 5.28
C ASN A 175 -16.75 -13.01 6.01
N GLU A 176 -17.82 -12.43 5.50
CA GLU A 176 -19.17 -12.60 6.02
C GLU A 176 -19.63 -14.07 6.00
N ILE A 177 -19.34 -14.80 4.92
CA ILE A 177 -19.64 -16.23 4.82
C ILE A 177 -18.86 -17.02 5.89
N ILE A 178 -17.54 -16.77 6.03
CA ILE A 178 -16.70 -17.47 7.01
C ILE A 178 -17.18 -17.21 8.44
N ASP A 179 -17.56 -15.99 8.77
CA ASP A 179 -18.02 -15.63 10.10
C ASP A 179 -19.39 -16.25 10.42
N ASN A 180 -20.28 -16.34 9.45
CA ASN A 180 -21.58 -17.02 9.58
C ASN A 180 -21.45 -18.57 9.73
N TYR A 181 -20.32 -19.16 9.33
CA TYR A 181 -20.05 -20.60 9.53
C TYR A 181 -19.34 -20.92 10.85
N LYS A 182 -18.93 -19.90 11.63
CA LYS A 182 -18.26 -20.07 12.94
C LYS A 182 -19.25 -19.99 14.13
N GLU A 183 -20.53 -19.64 13.90
CA GLU A 183 -21.61 -19.74 14.87
C GLU A 183 -22.32 -21.10 14.80
#